data_c9933f5bb796f1d1de849dfabaaeed19
#
_entry.id   c9933f5bb796f1d1de849dfabaaeed19
#
_cell.length_a   1.000
_cell.length_b   1.000
_cell.length_c   1.000
_cell.angle_alpha   90.00
_cell.angle_beta   90.00
_cell.angle_gamma   90.00
#
_symmetry.space_group_name_H-M   'P 1'
#
loop_
_entity.id
_entity.type
_entity.pdbx_description
1 polymer ?
#
loop_
_entity_poly.entity_id
_entity_poly.type
_entity_poly.pdbx_seq_one_letter_code
_entity_poly.pdbx_strand_id
1 'polypeptide(L)'
;MPIVKLLHGTDHIIKAPDYSLGKPHNDYGQGFYCTEVLEMAREWACKENKDGFVNEYNFNTDGLNVLNLLDGKHSVLNWIALLLRNRIFTLEDEIAIDARNYIIEHYSVDLNDYDVVIGYRADDSYFSYAQSFISNALPLRSLNQALKLGKLGAQTVLISERAFKRIEFVNAEPVDKEIYYPKFLSRDTTARTTYQKEIKKSRSYRDEIFVMDILREEMKNDNPRIQRIILE
;
A
#
# COMPACT_ATOMS: atom_id res chain seq x y z
N MET A 1 8.12 -23.45 -12.44
CA MET A 1 7.34 -22.23 -12.62
C MET A 1 6.82 -21.82 -11.25
N PRO A 2 7.05 -20.60 -10.76
CA PRO A 2 6.59 -20.23 -9.44
C PRO A 2 5.08 -19.98 -9.47
N ILE A 3 4.35 -20.92 -8.88
CA ILE A 3 2.95 -20.72 -8.54
C ILE A 3 2.93 -20.13 -7.14
N VAL A 4 2.32 -18.97 -7.00
CA VAL A 4 2.14 -18.26 -5.72
C VAL A 4 0.70 -18.46 -5.27
N LYS A 5 0.51 -18.78 -3.99
CA LYS A 5 -0.81 -18.80 -3.37
C LYS A 5 -1.21 -17.38 -3.02
N LEU A 6 -2.31 -16.90 -3.58
CA LEU A 6 -2.89 -15.59 -3.29
C LEU A 6 -4.24 -15.71 -2.61
N LEU A 7 -4.52 -14.79 -1.70
CA LEU A 7 -5.74 -14.73 -0.90
C LEU A 7 -6.41 -13.37 -1.09
N HIS A 8 -7.73 -13.38 -1.31
CA HIS A 8 -8.54 -12.18 -1.41
C HIS A 8 -9.73 -12.26 -0.45
N GLY A 9 -9.76 -11.35 0.53
CA GLY A 9 -10.86 -11.24 1.49
C GLY A 9 -11.94 -10.31 0.98
N THR A 10 -13.19 -10.79 0.91
CA THR A 10 -14.35 -10.01 0.48
C THR A 10 -15.65 -10.62 1.02
N ASP A 11 -16.76 -9.94 0.83
CA ASP A 11 -18.07 -10.35 1.33
C ASP A 11 -18.81 -11.37 0.42
N HIS A 12 -18.14 -11.89 -0.61
CA HIS A 12 -18.69 -12.88 -1.54
C HIS A 12 -17.59 -13.75 -2.16
N ILE A 13 -17.99 -14.85 -2.79
CA ILE A 13 -17.08 -15.75 -3.49
C ILE A 13 -16.84 -15.24 -4.91
N ILE A 14 -15.56 -15.05 -5.28
CA ILE A 14 -15.14 -14.63 -6.61
C ILE A 14 -14.40 -15.78 -7.27
N LYS A 15 -15.10 -16.58 -8.10
CA LYS A 15 -14.48 -17.70 -8.81
C LYS A 15 -13.67 -17.28 -10.03
N ALA A 16 -14.01 -16.17 -10.65
CA ALA A 16 -13.33 -15.61 -11.82
C ALA A 16 -13.15 -14.10 -11.60
N PRO A 17 -11.99 -13.66 -11.14
CA PRO A 17 -11.69 -12.23 -11.05
C PRO A 17 -11.77 -11.56 -12.43
N ASP A 18 -12.38 -10.38 -12.49
CA ASP A 18 -12.55 -9.61 -13.72
C ASP A 18 -11.85 -8.26 -13.58
N TYR A 19 -10.96 -7.96 -14.52
CA TYR A 19 -10.19 -6.71 -14.54
C TYR A 19 -11.10 -5.47 -14.57
N SER A 20 -12.21 -5.54 -15.33
CA SER A 20 -13.13 -4.42 -15.48
C SER A 20 -13.85 -4.00 -14.20
N LEU A 21 -13.92 -4.88 -13.20
CA LEU A 21 -14.58 -4.63 -11.90
C LEU A 21 -13.69 -3.98 -10.87
N GLY A 22 -12.39 -3.79 -11.14
CA GLY A 22 -11.44 -3.13 -10.25
C GLY A 22 -11.79 -1.65 -10.07
N LYS A 23 -11.76 -1.16 -8.81
CA LYS A 23 -11.97 0.26 -8.52
C LYS A 23 -10.72 1.07 -8.90
N PRO A 24 -10.85 2.20 -9.65
CA PRO A 24 -9.70 2.96 -10.14
C PRO A 24 -8.97 3.75 -9.02
N HIS A 25 -9.61 4.01 -7.89
CA HIS A 25 -9.08 4.86 -6.82
C HIS A 25 -8.57 4.08 -5.61
N ASN A 26 -8.07 2.87 -5.83
CA ASN A 26 -7.33 2.12 -4.83
C ASN A 26 -5.83 2.52 -4.83
N ASP A 27 -5.03 1.97 -3.91
CA ASP A 27 -3.61 2.33 -3.69
C ASP A 27 -2.76 2.31 -4.97
N TYR A 28 -2.97 1.31 -5.82
CA TYR A 28 -2.26 1.11 -7.10
C TYR A 28 -3.19 1.28 -8.31
N GLY A 29 -4.35 1.92 -8.12
CA GLY A 29 -5.36 2.08 -9.15
C GLY A 29 -6.21 0.84 -9.37
N GLN A 30 -6.69 0.66 -10.60
CA GLN A 30 -7.53 -0.47 -10.98
C GLN A 30 -6.76 -1.79 -10.94
N GLY A 31 -7.30 -2.80 -10.28
CA GLY A 31 -6.68 -4.11 -10.18
C GLY A 31 -7.37 -5.05 -9.20
N PHE A 32 -6.85 -6.27 -9.11
CA PHE A 32 -7.29 -7.29 -8.17
C PHE A 32 -6.27 -7.41 -7.03
N TYR A 33 -6.70 -7.05 -5.83
CA TYR A 33 -5.86 -6.87 -4.65
C TYR A 33 -5.84 -8.13 -3.78
N CYS A 34 -4.68 -8.75 -3.66
CA CYS A 34 -4.47 -9.99 -2.92
C CYS A 34 -3.40 -9.82 -1.84
N THR A 35 -3.33 -10.79 -0.96
CA THR A 35 -2.27 -10.98 0.03
C THR A 35 -1.88 -12.46 0.13
N GLU A 36 -0.67 -12.73 0.61
CA GLU A 36 -0.24 -14.09 0.95
C GLU A 36 -0.51 -14.43 2.43
N VAL A 37 -0.96 -13.43 3.22
CA VAL A 37 -1.18 -13.56 4.67
C VAL A 37 -2.65 -13.87 4.97
N LEU A 38 -2.94 -15.08 5.42
CA LEU A 38 -4.30 -15.57 5.66
C LEU A 38 -5.08 -14.71 6.67
N GLU A 39 -4.47 -14.37 7.80
CA GLU A 39 -5.12 -13.54 8.83
C GLU A 39 -5.52 -12.16 8.27
N MET A 40 -4.68 -11.60 7.40
CA MET A 40 -4.97 -10.33 6.73
C MET A 40 -6.16 -10.46 5.77
N ALA A 41 -6.20 -11.53 4.98
CA ALA A 41 -7.33 -11.79 4.08
C ALA A 41 -8.65 -11.98 4.87
N ARG A 42 -8.60 -12.63 6.04
CA ARG A 42 -9.76 -12.81 6.92
C ARG A 42 -10.26 -11.48 7.47
N GLU A 43 -9.35 -10.59 7.90
CA GLU A 43 -9.74 -9.26 8.37
C GLU A 43 -10.37 -8.41 7.24
N TRP A 44 -9.91 -8.55 6.00
CA TRP A 44 -10.48 -7.83 4.85
C TRP A 44 -11.86 -8.34 4.45
N ALA A 45 -12.11 -9.63 4.71
CA ALA A 45 -13.35 -10.27 4.35
C ALA A 45 -14.55 -9.71 5.12
N CYS A 46 -14.33 -9.32 6.39
CA CYS A 46 -15.40 -8.96 7.31
C CYS A 46 -15.69 -7.47 7.33
N LYS A 47 -16.96 -7.14 7.53
CA LYS A 47 -17.47 -5.80 7.85
C LYS A 47 -18.24 -5.88 9.17
N GLU A 48 -18.54 -4.72 9.76
CA GLU A 48 -19.28 -4.63 11.02
C GLU A 48 -20.55 -5.51 11.07
N ASN A 49 -21.28 -5.54 9.97
CA ASN A 49 -22.59 -6.20 9.91
C ASN A 49 -22.62 -7.39 8.94
N LYS A 50 -21.46 -7.87 8.45
CA LYS A 50 -21.43 -8.89 7.41
C LYS A 50 -20.22 -9.80 7.52
N ASP A 51 -20.50 -11.11 7.56
CA ASP A 51 -19.50 -12.15 7.36
C ASP A 51 -18.93 -12.08 5.96
N GLY A 52 -17.76 -12.68 5.76
CA GLY A 52 -17.07 -12.67 4.50
C GLY A 52 -16.53 -14.02 4.08
N PHE A 53 -15.72 -13.98 3.03
CA PHE A 53 -15.02 -15.13 2.49
C PHE A 53 -13.57 -14.77 2.20
N VAL A 54 -12.65 -15.68 2.52
CA VAL A 54 -11.31 -15.67 1.94
C VAL A 54 -11.35 -16.53 0.69
N ASN A 55 -11.16 -15.91 -0.45
CA ASN A 55 -11.00 -16.59 -1.74
C ASN A 55 -9.53 -16.91 -1.94
N GLU A 56 -9.21 -18.18 -2.17
CA GLU A 56 -7.87 -18.70 -2.42
C GLU A 56 -7.65 -18.97 -3.90
N TYR A 57 -6.46 -18.56 -4.39
CA TYR A 57 -6.09 -18.71 -5.79
C TYR A 57 -4.66 -19.24 -5.93
N ASN A 58 -4.44 -20.02 -6.99
CA ASN A 58 -3.13 -20.29 -7.54
C ASN A 58 -2.82 -19.24 -8.62
N PHE A 59 -1.72 -18.54 -8.48
CA PHE A 59 -1.30 -17.51 -9.41
C PHE A 59 0.04 -17.88 -10.05
N ASN A 60 0.04 -18.06 -11.36
CA ASN A 60 1.25 -18.36 -12.12
C ASN A 60 1.91 -17.05 -12.59
N THR A 61 3.07 -16.74 -12.04
CA THR A 61 3.83 -15.51 -12.34
C THR A 61 4.75 -15.64 -13.55
N ASP A 62 4.80 -16.80 -14.21
CA ASP A 62 5.73 -17.06 -15.31
C ASP A 62 5.50 -16.11 -16.49
N GLY A 63 6.57 -15.43 -16.91
CA GLY A 63 6.54 -14.47 -18.01
C GLY A 63 5.78 -13.18 -17.75
N LEU A 64 5.35 -12.90 -16.51
CA LEU A 64 4.75 -11.61 -16.12
C LEU A 64 5.82 -10.60 -15.69
N ASN A 65 5.59 -9.34 -16.00
CA ASN A 65 6.40 -8.24 -15.52
C ASN A 65 5.92 -7.82 -14.12
N VAL A 66 6.78 -8.00 -13.11
CA VAL A 66 6.46 -7.71 -11.71
C VAL A 66 7.23 -6.49 -11.24
N LEU A 67 6.52 -5.45 -10.81
CA LEU A 67 7.08 -4.34 -10.05
C LEU A 67 7.04 -4.71 -8.57
N ASN A 68 8.21 -4.89 -7.96
CA ASN A 68 8.31 -5.08 -6.52
C ASN A 68 8.86 -3.82 -5.84
N LEU A 69 7.99 -3.04 -5.19
CA LEU A 69 8.36 -1.83 -4.46
C LEU A 69 9.05 -2.13 -3.11
N LEU A 70 9.17 -3.40 -2.74
CA LEU A 70 9.77 -3.85 -1.47
C LEU A 70 11.15 -4.49 -1.67
N ASP A 71 11.70 -4.47 -2.88
CA ASP A 71 12.96 -5.13 -3.24
C ASP A 71 14.24 -4.35 -2.86
N GLY A 72 14.07 -3.19 -2.20
CA GLY A 72 15.17 -2.32 -1.79
C GLY A 72 15.72 -1.40 -2.90
N LYS A 73 15.19 -1.47 -4.12
CA LYS A 73 15.55 -0.57 -5.24
C LYS A 73 14.67 0.68 -5.28
N HIS A 74 13.51 0.62 -4.65
CA HIS A 74 12.53 1.68 -4.62
C HIS A 74 12.48 2.33 -3.23
N SER A 75 12.38 3.65 -3.20
CA SER A 75 12.14 4.38 -1.96
C SER A 75 10.66 4.33 -1.57
N VAL A 76 10.37 4.60 -0.30
CA VAL A 76 8.99 4.78 0.14
C VAL A 76 8.28 5.89 -0.64
N LEU A 77 9.01 6.85 -1.20
CA LEU A 77 8.47 7.93 -2.02
C LEU A 77 7.88 7.43 -3.35
N ASN A 78 8.44 6.36 -3.95
CA ASN A 78 7.86 5.74 -5.14
C ASN A 78 6.47 5.16 -4.84
N TRP A 79 6.32 4.51 -3.68
CA TRP A 79 5.02 4.00 -3.24
C TRP A 79 4.04 5.14 -2.93
N ILE A 80 4.51 6.19 -2.20
CA ILE A 80 3.69 7.38 -1.89
C ILE A 80 3.23 8.07 -3.18
N ALA A 81 4.08 8.21 -4.18
CA ALA A 81 3.71 8.83 -5.45
C ALA A 81 2.54 8.09 -6.13
N LEU A 82 2.58 6.75 -6.15
CA LEU A 82 1.48 5.94 -6.69
C LEU A 82 0.20 6.11 -5.86
N LEU A 83 0.31 6.10 -4.55
CA LEU A 83 -0.82 6.27 -3.64
C LEU A 83 -1.49 7.64 -3.81
N LEU A 84 -0.69 8.73 -3.84
CA LEU A 84 -1.16 10.11 -4.02
C LEU A 84 -1.77 10.36 -5.40
N ARG A 85 -1.33 9.63 -6.43
CA ARG A 85 -1.87 9.70 -7.79
C ARG A 85 -3.23 9.02 -7.90
N ASN A 86 -3.42 7.89 -7.21
CA ASN A 86 -4.60 7.04 -7.39
C ASN A 86 -5.73 7.36 -6.42
N ARG A 87 -5.41 7.67 -5.15
CA ARG A 87 -6.43 7.98 -4.15
C ARG A 87 -7.00 9.38 -4.30
N ILE A 88 -8.32 9.50 -4.08
CA ILE A 88 -9.02 10.79 -4.04
C ILE A 88 -9.04 11.27 -2.60
N PHE A 89 -8.55 12.48 -2.36
CA PHE A 89 -8.60 13.16 -1.07
C PHE A 89 -8.44 14.68 -1.25
N THR A 90 -8.95 15.45 -0.29
CA THR A 90 -8.89 16.91 -0.34
C THR A 90 -7.60 17.40 0.33
N LEU A 91 -6.95 18.37 -0.28
CA LEU A 91 -5.83 19.13 0.29
C LEU A 91 -6.25 20.59 0.32
N GLU A 92 -6.13 21.21 1.49
CA GLU A 92 -6.47 22.62 1.72
C GLU A 92 -5.22 23.51 1.81
N ASP A 93 -4.07 22.93 2.10
CA ASP A 93 -2.78 23.59 2.27
C ASP A 93 -2.00 23.63 0.96
N GLU A 94 -1.54 24.81 0.54
CA GLU A 94 -0.74 25.02 -0.67
C GLU A 94 0.56 24.19 -0.65
N ILE A 95 1.21 24.09 0.51
CA ILE A 95 2.43 23.27 0.66
C ILE A 95 2.13 21.80 0.37
N ALA A 96 1.00 21.29 0.86
CA ALA A 96 0.61 19.91 0.62
C ALA A 96 0.23 19.66 -0.85
N ILE A 97 -0.35 20.65 -1.53
CA ILE A 97 -0.64 20.59 -2.97
C ILE A 97 0.66 20.53 -3.78
N ASP A 98 1.61 21.43 -3.50
CA ASP A 98 2.90 21.48 -4.17
C ASP A 98 3.71 20.22 -3.91
N ALA A 99 3.74 19.75 -2.65
CA ALA A 99 4.39 18.51 -2.27
C ALA A 99 3.80 17.30 -3.01
N ARG A 100 2.47 17.18 -3.07
CA ARG A 100 1.80 16.12 -3.83
C ARG A 100 2.23 16.13 -5.30
N ASN A 101 2.19 17.30 -5.93
CA ASN A 101 2.54 17.44 -7.35
C ASN A 101 3.99 17.07 -7.61
N TYR A 102 4.91 17.58 -6.78
CA TYR A 102 6.34 17.28 -6.87
C TYR A 102 6.62 15.78 -6.68
N ILE A 103 6.04 15.16 -5.66
CA ILE A 103 6.23 13.73 -5.38
C ILE A 103 5.68 12.88 -6.53
N ILE A 104 4.52 13.21 -7.07
CA ILE A 104 3.96 12.50 -8.23
C ILE A 104 4.86 12.66 -9.45
N GLU A 105 5.35 13.87 -9.76
CA GLU A 105 6.16 14.14 -10.92
C GLU A 105 7.52 13.42 -10.89
N HIS A 106 8.21 13.44 -9.73
CA HIS A 106 9.59 12.99 -9.63
C HIS A 106 9.78 11.57 -9.08
N TYR A 107 8.76 10.98 -8.45
CA TYR A 107 8.87 9.68 -7.81
C TYR A 107 7.88 8.63 -8.33
N SER A 108 6.94 8.99 -9.22
CA SER A 108 6.04 8.00 -9.82
C SER A 108 6.79 6.96 -10.63
N VAL A 109 6.35 5.72 -10.54
CA VAL A 109 6.75 4.62 -11.42
C VAL A 109 5.66 4.47 -12.48
N ASP A 110 6.06 4.37 -13.75
CA ASP A 110 5.11 4.04 -14.81
C ASP A 110 4.69 2.56 -14.68
N LEU A 111 3.40 2.33 -14.57
CA LEU A 111 2.84 0.99 -14.39
C LEU A 111 2.47 0.30 -15.71
N ASN A 112 2.55 0.99 -16.85
CA ASN A 112 2.08 0.48 -18.15
C ASN A 112 2.81 -0.80 -18.61
N ASP A 113 4.07 -0.95 -18.22
CA ASP A 113 4.89 -2.11 -18.59
C ASP A 113 4.79 -3.27 -17.59
N TYR A 114 3.98 -3.14 -16.55
CA TYR A 114 3.86 -4.14 -15.51
C TYR A 114 2.51 -4.86 -15.53
N ASP A 115 2.55 -6.13 -15.16
CA ASP A 115 1.39 -6.99 -15.01
C ASP A 115 0.94 -7.07 -13.54
N VAL A 116 1.90 -6.95 -12.62
CA VAL A 116 1.71 -7.12 -11.18
C VAL A 116 2.50 -6.08 -10.42
N VAL A 117 1.91 -5.55 -9.36
CA VAL A 117 2.60 -4.70 -8.37
C VAL A 117 2.61 -5.40 -7.02
N ILE A 118 3.79 -5.47 -6.39
CA ILE A 118 3.95 -5.88 -4.99
C ILE A 118 4.40 -4.66 -4.20
N GLY A 119 3.67 -4.33 -3.13
CA GLY A 119 4.01 -3.15 -2.34
C GLY A 119 3.28 -3.08 -1.02
N TYR A 120 3.49 -1.99 -0.28
CA TYR A 120 2.81 -1.76 0.98
C TYR A 120 1.30 -1.58 0.76
N ARG A 121 0.53 -1.94 1.75
CA ARG A 121 -0.89 -1.63 1.83
C ARG A 121 -1.09 -0.31 2.57
N ALA A 122 -1.98 0.54 2.06
CA ALA A 122 -2.49 1.69 2.78
C ALA A 122 -3.98 1.51 3.08
N ASP A 123 -4.32 0.98 4.25
CA ASP A 123 -5.66 1.23 4.77
C ASP A 123 -5.77 2.69 5.26
N ASP A 124 -6.97 3.11 5.67
CA ASP A 124 -7.22 4.51 6.00
C ASP A 124 -6.35 5.03 7.16
N SER A 125 -5.96 4.17 8.10
CA SER A 125 -5.06 4.55 9.18
C SER A 125 -3.63 4.81 8.68
N TYR A 126 -3.15 4.06 7.70
CA TYR A 126 -1.83 4.26 7.11
C TYR A 126 -1.81 5.36 6.05
N PHE A 127 -2.92 5.61 5.37
CA PHE A 127 -3.03 6.74 4.47
C PHE A 127 -2.84 8.08 5.19
N SER A 128 -3.22 8.17 6.47
CA SER A 128 -2.98 9.35 7.30
C SER A 128 -1.49 9.68 7.47
N TYR A 129 -0.59 8.68 7.41
CA TYR A 129 0.86 8.92 7.42
C TYR A 129 1.31 9.62 6.13
N ALA A 130 0.81 9.19 4.98
CA ALA A 130 1.10 9.84 3.70
C ALA A 130 0.61 11.30 3.70
N GLN A 131 -0.60 11.55 4.18
CA GLN A 131 -1.15 12.90 4.31
C GLN A 131 -0.30 13.76 5.24
N SER A 132 0.13 13.24 6.39
CA SER A 132 0.97 13.98 7.33
C SER A 132 2.36 14.26 6.78
N PHE A 133 2.91 13.38 5.96
CA PHE A 133 4.17 13.59 5.28
C PHE A 133 4.06 14.77 4.28
N ILE A 134 3.05 14.75 3.39
CA ILE A 134 2.88 15.83 2.41
C ILE A 134 2.46 17.16 3.03
N SER A 135 1.83 17.16 4.21
CA SER A 135 1.54 18.36 5.02
C SER A 135 2.72 18.79 5.91
N ASN A 136 3.92 18.30 5.66
CA ASN A 136 5.15 18.63 6.39
C ASN A 136 5.11 18.37 7.90
N ALA A 137 4.21 17.48 8.36
CA ALA A 137 4.03 17.15 9.77
C ALA A 137 4.79 15.88 10.20
N LEU A 138 5.18 15.02 9.25
CA LEU A 138 5.88 13.76 9.47
C LEU A 138 7.12 13.68 8.57
N PRO A 139 8.32 13.38 9.12
CA PRO A 139 9.52 13.22 8.29
C PRO A 139 9.56 11.86 7.58
N LEU A 140 10.35 11.78 6.51
CA LEU A 140 10.48 10.63 5.63
C LEU A 140 10.91 9.35 6.36
N ARG A 141 11.83 9.45 7.32
CA ARG A 141 12.28 8.29 8.12
C ARG A 141 11.14 7.70 8.93
N SER A 142 10.36 8.54 9.61
CA SER A 142 9.20 8.09 10.39
C SER A 142 8.11 7.47 9.52
N LEU A 143 7.90 8.01 8.32
CA LEU A 143 7.00 7.42 7.34
C LEU A 143 7.48 6.01 6.93
N ASN A 144 8.75 5.86 6.57
CA ASN A 144 9.35 4.57 6.19
C ASN A 144 9.26 3.53 7.31
N GLN A 145 9.56 3.93 8.55
CA GLN A 145 9.45 3.07 9.72
C GLN A 145 8.00 2.65 10.00
N ALA A 146 7.06 3.58 9.92
CA ALA A 146 5.64 3.31 10.17
C ALA A 146 5.11 2.21 9.25
N LEU A 147 5.45 2.26 7.96
CA LEU A 147 5.03 1.28 6.97
C LEU A 147 5.65 -0.10 7.20
N LYS A 148 6.91 -0.16 7.63
CA LYS A 148 7.60 -1.41 7.97
C LYS A 148 7.08 -2.04 9.27
N LEU A 149 6.73 -1.21 10.27
CA LEU A 149 6.27 -1.68 11.59
C LEU A 149 4.83 -2.21 11.59
N GLY A 150 4.02 -1.83 10.63
CA GLY A 150 2.58 -2.08 10.63
C GLY A 150 2.15 -3.52 10.49
N LYS A 151 3.06 -4.47 10.23
CA LYS A 151 2.75 -5.90 10.01
C LYS A 151 1.56 -6.15 9.06
N LEU A 152 1.23 -5.15 8.22
CA LEU A 152 0.15 -5.25 7.23
C LEU A 152 0.50 -6.24 6.11
N GLY A 153 1.78 -6.62 6.04
CA GLY A 153 2.29 -7.42 4.95
C GLY A 153 2.34 -6.67 3.62
N ALA A 154 2.84 -7.35 2.62
CA ALA A 154 2.75 -6.92 1.25
C ALA A 154 1.35 -7.21 0.69
N GLN A 155 0.90 -6.37 -0.22
CA GLN A 155 -0.19 -6.72 -1.12
C GLN A 155 0.38 -6.99 -2.51
N THR A 156 -0.20 -7.98 -3.18
CA THR A 156 0.05 -8.32 -4.58
C THR A 156 -1.16 -7.90 -5.38
N VAL A 157 -0.96 -7.02 -6.35
CA VAL A 157 -2.04 -6.45 -7.15
C VAL A 157 -1.86 -6.83 -8.62
N LEU A 158 -2.84 -7.53 -9.17
CA LEU A 158 -2.88 -7.82 -10.60
C LEU A 158 -3.46 -6.60 -11.30
N ILE A 159 -2.70 -6.01 -12.24
CA ILE A 159 -3.03 -4.75 -12.90
C ILE A 159 -3.16 -4.85 -14.43
N SER A 160 -3.06 -6.05 -15.00
CA SER A 160 -3.22 -6.26 -16.44
C SER A 160 -4.14 -7.44 -16.74
N GLU A 161 -4.83 -7.42 -17.87
CA GLU A 161 -5.61 -8.58 -18.35
C GLU A 161 -4.75 -9.85 -18.46
N ARG A 162 -3.46 -9.70 -18.75
CA ARG A 162 -2.52 -10.80 -18.85
C ARG A 162 -2.33 -11.49 -17.50
N ALA A 163 -2.23 -10.73 -16.41
CA ALA A 163 -2.15 -11.28 -15.07
C ALA A 163 -3.46 -11.98 -14.67
N PHE A 164 -4.61 -11.40 -15.01
CA PHE A 164 -5.91 -12.00 -14.72
C PHE A 164 -6.15 -13.36 -15.43
N LYS A 165 -5.49 -13.61 -16.55
CA LYS A 165 -5.52 -14.92 -17.24
C LYS A 165 -4.63 -15.98 -16.58
N ARG A 166 -3.86 -15.62 -15.56
CA ARG A 166 -2.89 -16.48 -14.87
C ARG A 166 -3.31 -16.83 -13.43
N ILE A 167 -4.47 -16.37 -13.00
CA ILE A 167 -5.01 -16.64 -11.67
C ILE A 167 -6.14 -17.67 -11.77
N GLU A 168 -6.07 -18.71 -10.93
CA GLU A 168 -7.04 -19.80 -10.90
C GLU A 168 -7.63 -19.95 -9.50
N PHE A 169 -8.94 -19.96 -9.40
CA PHE A 169 -9.66 -20.16 -8.15
C PHE A 169 -9.44 -21.59 -7.61
N VAL A 170 -9.14 -21.70 -6.34
CA VAL A 170 -8.94 -22.98 -5.64
C VAL A 170 -10.09 -23.27 -4.69
N ASN A 171 -10.33 -22.36 -3.76
CA ASN A 171 -11.28 -22.55 -2.67
C ASN A 171 -11.80 -21.22 -2.11
N ALA A 172 -12.90 -21.27 -1.36
CA ALA A 172 -13.36 -20.15 -0.56
C ALA A 172 -13.66 -20.62 0.87
N GLU A 173 -13.08 -19.95 1.85
CA GLU A 173 -13.29 -20.18 3.27
C GLU A 173 -14.25 -19.12 3.84
N PRO A 174 -15.37 -19.49 4.50
CA PRO A 174 -16.23 -18.53 5.18
C PRO A 174 -15.50 -17.95 6.41
N VAL A 175 -15.73 -16.69 6.68
CA VAL A 175 -15.07 -15.93 7.76
C VAL A 175 -16.11 -15.26 8.63
N ASP A 176 -16.06 -15.55 9.94
CA ASP A 176 -16.96 -15.00 10.94
C ASP A 176 -16.54 -13.58 11.35
N LYS A 177 -17.41 -12.62 11.15
CA LYS A 177 -17.18 -11.22 11.52
C LYS A 177 -17.01 -11.03 13.05
N GLU A 178 -17.65 -11.83 13.87
CA GLU A 178 -17.53 -11.71 15.34
C GLU A 178 -16.09 -11.97 15.81
N ILE A 179 -15.31 -12.72 15.02
CA ILE A 179 -13.91 -13.02 15.31
C ILE A 179 -12.97 -12.00 14.65
N TYR A 180 -13.20 -11.69 13.38
CA TYR A 180 -12.20 -10.98 12.55
C TYR A 180 -12.43 -9.49 12.43
N TYR A 181 -13.65 -8.97 12.53
CA TYR A 181 -13.89 -7.55 12.57
C TYR A 181 -13.30 -6.86 13.82
N PRO A 182 -13.40 -7.42 15.04
CA PRO A 182 -12.68 -6.88 16.20
C PRO A 182 -11.16 -6.89 16.06
N LYS A 183 -10.57 -7.89 15.40
CA LYS A 183 -9.12 -7.91 15.10
C LYS A 183 -8.72 -6.77 14.19
N PHE A 184 -9.50 -6.54 13.11
CA PHE A 184 -9.33 -5.40 12.22
C PHE A 184 -9.35 -4.06 12.98
N LEU A 185 -10.36 -3.83 13.82
CA LEU A 185 -10.48 -2.60 14.63
C LEU A 185 -9.32 -2.44 15.62
N SER A 186 -8.89 -3.53 16.27
CA SER A 186 -7.75 -3.50 17.20
C SER A 186 -6.46 -3.11 16.47
N ARG A 187 -6.24 -3.64 15.28
CA ARG A 187 -5.08 -3.31 14.45
C ARG A 187 -5.11 -1.85 13.99
N ASP A 188 -6.25 -1.35 13.53
CA ASP A 188 -6.44 0.06 13.14
C ASP A 188 -6.16 1.01 14.32
N THR A 189 -6.69 0.69 15.50
CA THR A 189 -6.47 1.46 16.74
C THR A 189 -4.99 1.45 17.13
N THR A 190 -4.32 0.30 17.02
CA THR A 190 -2.89 0.16 17.30
C THR A 190 -2.06 1.00 16.34
N ALA A 191 -2.39 0.99 15.04
CA ALA A 191 -1.72 1.81 14.03
C ALA A 191 -1.83 3.29 14.35
N ARG A 192 -3.04 3.79 14.66
CA ARG A 192 -3.27 5.18 15.05
C ARG A 192 -2.53 5.58 16.32
N THR A 193 -2.48 4.71 17.32
CA THR A 193 -1.74 4.95 18.57
C THR A 193 -0.23 5.02 18.33
N THR A 194 0.29 4.11 17.50
CA THR A 194 1.70 4.08 17.12
C THR A 194 2.06 5.36 16.35
N TYR A 195 1.21 5.78 15.42
CA TYR A 195 1.36 7.03 14.67
C TYR A 195 1.55 8.24 15.61
N GLN A 196 0.67 8.40 16.60
CA GLN A 196 0.78 9.51 17.56
C GLN A 196 2.10 9.49 18.36
N LYS A 197 2.62 8.30 18.66
CA LYS A 197 3.92 8.16 19.33
C LYS A 197 5.09 8.51 18.39
N GLU A 198 5.03 8.10 17.14
CA GLU A 198 6.09 8.36 16.16
C GLU A 198 6.18 9.86 15.81
N ILE A 199 5.06 10.56 15.63
CA ILE A 199 5.08 12.04 15.46
C ILE A 199 5.76 12.74 16.63
N LYS A 200 5.51 12.29 17.87
CA LYS A 200 6.14 12.89 19.05
C LYS A 200 7.66 12.65 19.09
N LYS A 201 8.12 11.46 18.66
CA LYS A 201 9.54 11.12 18.60
C LYS A 201 10.28 11.85 17.49
N SER A 202 9.67 11.99 16.31
CA SER A 202 10.30 12.56 15.12
C SER A 202 10.80 14.01 15.32
N ARG A 203 10.22 14.74 16.26
CA ARG A 203 10.67 16.10 16.66
C ARG A 203 12.06 16.13 17.32
N SER A 204 12.65 14.98 17.61
CA SER A 204 13.90 14.84 18.37
C SER A 204 15.15 14.63 17.50
N TYR A 205 15.02 14.39 16.20
CA TYR A 205 16.14 14.07 15.32
C TYR A 205 16.57 15.30 14.50
N ARG A 206 17.89 15.60 14.49
CA ARG A 206 18.44 16.80 13.81
C ARG A 206 18.57 16.65 12.29
N ASP A 207 18.63 15.40 11.78
CA ASP A 207 18.89 15.10 10.35
C ASP A 207 17.67 14.52 9.63
N GLU A 208 16.48 14.86 10.08
CA GLU A 208 15.24 14.40 9.44
C GLU A 208 14.99 15.13 8.11
N ILE A 209 14.40 14.40 7.15
CA ILE A 209 13.97 14.97 5.87
C ILE A 209 12.46 15.14 5.92
N PHE A 210 12.00 16.37 5.89
CA PHE A 210 10.60 16.71 5.70
C PHE A 210 10.31 16.96 4.21
N VAL A 211 9.05 16.95 3.82
CA VAL A 211 8.70 17.17 2.41
C VAL A 211 9.15 18.54 1.93
N MET A 212 9.16 19.57 2.78
CA MET A 212 9.68 20.91 2.45
C MET A 212 11.18 20.90 2.14
N ASP A 213 11.97 20.01 2.74
CA ASP A 213 13.39 19.86 2.41
C ASP A 213 13.54 19.25 1.02
N ILE A 214 12.69 18.26 0.68
CA ILE A 214 12.65 17.64 -0.65
C ILE A 214 12.34 18.69 -1.71
N LEU A 215 11.33 19.55 -1.48
CA LEU A 215 10.96 20.61 -2.41
C LEU A 215 12.08 21.66 -2.57
N ARG A 216 12.63 22.19 -1.47
CA ARG A 216 13.65 23.25 -1.49
C ARG A 216 14.97 22.81 -2.09
N GLU A 217 15.37 21.57 -1.85
CA GLU A 217 16.63 21.02 -2.34
C GLU A 217 16.44 20.25 -3.68
N GLU A 218 15.23 20.24 -4.23
CA GLU A 218 14.87 19.53 -5.47
C GLU A 218 15.34 18.07 -5.47
N MET A 219 15.16 17.39 -4.31
CA MET A 219 15.67 16.04 -4.12
C MET A 219 14.95 15.05 -5.04
N LYS A 220 15.71 14.15 -5.68
CA LYS A 220 15.21 13.05 -6.50
C LYS A 220 15.63 11.70 -5.92
N ASN A 221 15.17 10.60 -6.53
CA ASN A 221 15.45 9.24 -6.04
C ASN A 221 16.95 8.94 -5.84
N ASP A 222 17.83 9.55 -6.61
CA ASP A 222 19.29 9.39 -6.54
C ASP A 222 19.96 10.22 -5.44
N ASN A 223 19.20 11.07 -4.72
CA ASN A 223 19.76 11.87 -3.63
C ASN A 223 20.33 10.97 -2.53
N PRO A 224 21.59 11.12 -2.11
CA PRO A 224 22.23 10.24 -1.13
C PRO A 224 21.54 10.19 0.24
N ARG A 225 20.87 11.28 0.63
CA ARG A 225 20.11 11.32 1.90
C ARG A 225 18.85 10.44 1.82
N ILE A 226 18.17 10.43 0.67
CA ILE A 226 17.01 9.57 0.42
C ILE A 226 17.45 8.11 0.32
N GLN A 227 18.53 7.82 -0.42
CA GLN A 227 19.10 6.48 -0.56
C GLN A 227 19.50 5.86 0.78
N ARG A 228 20.03 6.64 1.71
CA ARG A 228 20.35 6.17 3.07
C ARG A 228 19.12 5.67 3.82
N ILE A 229 17.97 6.34 3.67
CA ILE A 229 16.71 5.94 4.33
C ILE A 229 16.14 4.64 3.71
N ILE A 230 16.40 4.36 2.44
CA ILE A 230 16.00 3.09 1.80
C ILE A 230 16.71 1.91 2.47
N LEU A 231 17.98 2.07 2.80
CA LEU A 231 18.83 1.01 3.35
C LEU A 231 18.62 0.75 4.85
N GLU A 232 17.97 1.66 5.57
CA GLU A 232 17.58 1.51 6.99
C GLU A 232 16.23 0.79 7.16
#